data_8910970205029815038f6d0b3fe71454
#
_entry.id   8910970205029815038f6d0b3fe71454
#
_cell.length_a   1.000
_cell.length_b   1.000
_cell.length_c   1.000
_cell.angle_alpha   90.00
_cell.angle_beta   90.00
_cell.angle_gamma   90.00
#
_symmetry.space_group_name_H-M   'P 1'
#
loop_
_entity.id
_entity.type
_entity.pdbx_description
1 polymer ?
#
loop_
_entity_poly.entity_id
_entity_poly.type
_entity_poly.pdbx_seq_one_letter_code
_entity_poly.pdbx_strand_id
1 'polypeptide(L)'
;MVYCFKKEGGGFVIKTVAVVSLSAGTLGESFARHELDIGLRRLEKYGLRVKLAPHALAGIEHLKNHPEDRAADLLWALHDTETDMILCAIGGDDTYRLAPFLFENDALRSAAAGSGKVFLGFSDTTVNHMMLHKVGMNTFYGQSFLSDVCELDTEMLPYTRRYFEELLQTGRIREVTPSDVWYEARTDFGESRVGTPNPSHPDGGFVLLQGAARFSGKILGGCIDTLFDFFDGGRYADMPEVCQTYGLFPPAEDWAGKILLLESSEEYMPPEKYRQALRHFKAAGVFAAVSGVLVGKPMNGVYESEYFSALREEIADPALPVMCNVNIGHALPRCILPFGVEAHVDAEKQKITFAW
;
A
#
# COMPACT_ATOMS: atom_id res chain seq x y z
N MET A 1 5.34 17.81 8.21
CA MET A 1 4.52 18.86 7.57
C MET A 1 3.06 18.54 7.85
N VAL A 2 2.32 19.37 8.56
CA VAL A 2 0.91 19.10 8.93
C VAL A 2 0.05 19.45 7.71
N TYR A 3 -0.70 18.47 7.19
CA TYR A 3 -1.68 18.73 6.14
C TYR A 3 -2.78 19.63 6.68
N CYS A 4 -2.85 20.85 6.20
CA CYS A 4 -3.92 21.79 6.52
C CYS A 4 -5.00 21.69 5.42
N PHE A 5 -5.94 20.75 5.56
CA PHE A 5 -7.11 20.69 4.69
C PHE A 5 -8.13 21.74 5.16
N LYS A 6 -8.50 22.68 4.29
CA LYS A 6 -9.56 23.65 4.55
C LYS A 6 -10.92 22.94 4.66
N LYS A 7 -11.57 23.12 5.79
CA LYS A 7 -12.93 22.64 6.06
C LYS A 7 -13.92 23.61 5.41
N GLU A 8 -14.50 23.23 4.29
CA GLU A 8 -15.70 23.92 3.78
C GLU A 8 -16.82 22.90 3.58
N GLY A 9 -17.93 23.17 4.20
CA GLY A 9 -19.28 22.57 4.13
C GLY A 9 -19.42 21.16 3.58
N GLY A 10 -19.95 20.24 4.35
CA GLY A 10 -20.66 18.96 4.08
C GLY A 10 -20.29 18.04 2.90
N GLY A 11 -19.29 18.34 2.06
CA GLY A 11 -18.85 17.54 0.92
C GLY A 11 -17.48 16.88 1.14
N PHE A 12 -17.07 16.02 0.21
CA PHE A 12 -15.75 15.42 0.21
C PHE A 12 -14.64 16.48 0.16
N VAL A 13 -13.57 16.26 0.93
CA VAL A 13 -12.34 17.08 0.91
C VAL A 13 -11.56 16.79 -0.38
N ILE A 14 -11.52 15.51 -0.79
CA ILE A 14 -10.95 15.06 -2.05
C ILE A 14 -12.04 15.17 -3.12
N LYS A 15 -11.76 15.94 -4.18
CA LYS A 15 -12.69 16.20 -5.29
C LYS A 15 -12.15 15.73 -6.64
N THR A 16 -10.83 15.69 -6.78
CA THR A 16 -10.16 15.28 -8.01
C THR A 16 -9.17 14.16 -7.72
N VAL A 17 -9.32 13.06 -8.43
CA VAL A 17 -8.45 11.88 -8.34
C VAL A 17 -7.68 11.72 -9.64
N ALA A 18 -6.36 11.66 -9.57
CA ALA A 18 -5.49 11.25 -10.67
C ALA A 18 -5.18 9.75 -10.54
N VAL A 19 -5.56 8.95 -11.51
CA VAL A 19 -5.19 7.53 -11.59
C VAL A 19 -3.88 7.39 -12.36
N VAL A 20 -2.91 6.70 -11.76
CA VAL A 20 -1.56 6.51 -12.31
C VAL A 20 -1.19 5.03 -12.38
N SER A 21 -0.58 4.58 -13.47
CA SER A 21 -0.04 3.22 -13.61
C SER A 21 1.49 3.26 -13.43
N LEU A 22 1.94 3.17 -12.16
CA LEU A 22 3.37 3.31 -11.80
C LEU A 22 4.15 1.98 -11.89
N SER A 23 3.46 0.85 -11.98
CA SER A 23 4.04 -0.48 -12.12
C SER A 23 3.42 -1.21 -13.30
N ALA A 24 2.54 -2.20 -13.10
CA ALA A 24 1.90 -2.90 -14.21
C ALA A 24 0.94 -1.99 -15.00
N GLY A 25 0.98 -2.15 -16.34
CA GLY A 25 0.11 -1.42 -17.27
C GLY A 25 -1.27 -2.06 -17.49
N THR A 26 -1.72 -2.91 -16.60
CA THR A 26 -2.95 -3.72 -16.70
C THR A 26 -4.19 -2.87 -17.01
N LEU A 27 -4.26 -1.65 -16.47
CA LEU A 27 -5.40 -0.75 -16.67
C LEU A 27 -5.61 -0.38 -18.16
N GLY A 28 -4.56 -0.40 -18.98
CA GLY A 28 -4.60 -0.09 -20.41
C GLY A 28 -5.00 -1.26 -21.29
N GLU A 29 -5.10 -2.47 -20.73
CA GLU A 29 -5.37 -3.67 -21.50
C GLU A 29 -6.87 -3.85 -21.81
N SER A 30 -7.14 -4.42 -22.98
CA SER A 30 -8.52 -4.65 -23.43
C SER A 30 -9.31 -5.58 -22.51
N PHE A 31 -8.64 -6.55 -21.88
CA PHE A 31 -9.28 -7.47 -20.95
C PHE A 31 -9.69 -6.81 -19.63
N ALA A 32 -9.09 -5.68 -19.23
CA ALA A 32 -9.43 -4.92 -18.03
C ALA A 32 -10.43 -3.77 -18.31
N ARG A 33 -10.95 -3.63 -19.54
CA ARG A 33 -11.82 -2.52 -19.92
C ARG A 33 -13.08 -2.42 -19.08
N HIS A 34 -13.72 -3.55 -18.79
CA HIS A 34 -14.94 -3.58 -17.97
C HIS A 34 -14.68 -3.14 -16.53
N GLU A 35 -13.49 -3.47 -15.96
CA GLU A 35 -13.06 -3.01 -14.64
C GLU A 35 -12.84 -1.50 -14.63
N LEU A 36 -12.13 -0.96 -15.62
CA LEU A 36 -11.97 0.49 -15.80
C LEU A 36 -13.31 1.20 -15.82
N ASP A 37 -14.29 0.71 -16.61
CA ASP A 37 -15.61 1.31 -16.71
C ASP A 37 -16.40 1.22 -15.39
N ILE A 38 -16.23 0.14 -14.59
CA ILE A 38 -16.80 0.02 -13.25
C ILE A 38 -16.19 1.06 -12.31
N GLY A 39 -14.85 1.13 -12.26
CA GLY A 39 -14.15 2.05 -11.38
C GLY A 39 -14.47 3.51 -11.66
N LEU A 40 -14.46 3.93 -12.93
CA LEU A 40 -14.82 5.29 -13.33
C LEU A 40 -16.25 5.64 -12.89
N ARG A 41 -17.22 4.76 -13.16
CA ARG A 41 -18.63 4.99 -12.72
C ARG A 41 -18.75 5.09 -11.20
N ARG A 42 -17.98 4.31 -10.43
CA ARG A 42 -17.99 4.40 -8.95
C ARG A 42 -17.43 5.71 -8.46
N LEU A 43 -16.29 6.16 -9.00
CA LEU A 43 -15.72 7.45 -8.62
C LEU A 43 -16.64 8.61 -9.00
N GLU A 44 -17.30 8.55 -10.17
CA GLU A 44 -18.30 9.54 -10.59
C GLU A 44 -19.53 9.58 -9.67
N LYS A 45 -20.00 8.42 -9.16
CA LYS A 45 -21.09 8.38 -8.16
C LYS A 45 -20.75 9.13 -6.86
N TYR A 46 -19.45 9.18 -6.49
CA TYR A 46 -18.98 10.02 -5.38
C TYR A 46 -18.87 11.50 -5.75
N GLY A 47 -19.17 11.88 -6.98
CA GLY A 47 -19.02 13.25 -7.48
C GLY A 47 -17.58 13.67 -7.70
N LEU A 48 -16.67 12.71 -7.83
CA LEU A 48 -15.25 12.95 -8.05
C LEU A 48 -14.97 13.23 -9.53
N ARG A 49 -14.09 14.19 -9.78
CA ARG A 49 -13.47 14.36 -11.09
C ARG A 49 -12.30 13.38 -11.19
N VAL A 50 -12.30 12.55 -12.21
CA VAL A 50 -11.24 11.58 -12.47
C VAL A 50 -10.36 12.08 -13.62
N LYS A 51 -9.07 12.09 -13.39
CA LYS A 51 -8.02 12.30 -14.40
C LYS A 51 -7.23 11.01 -14.55
N LEU A 52 -7.10 10.52 -15.76
CA LEU A 52 -6.14 9.46 -16.07
C LEU A 52 -4.83 10.13 -16.44
N ALA A 53 -3.72 9.67 -15.86
CA ALA A 53 -2.40 10.19 -16.22
C ALA A 53 -2.11 9.94 -17.72
N PRO A 54 -1.24 10.73 -18.35
CA PRO A 54 -1.01 10.67 -19.80
C PRO A 54 -0.74 9.26 -20.35
N HIS A 55 -0.01 8.43 -19.59
CA HIS A 55 0.34 7.06 -20.00
C HIS A 55 -0.39 5.98 -19.20
N ALA A 56 -1.34 6.32 -18.32
CA ALA A 56 -2.02 5.35 -17.45
C ALA A 56 -2.70 4.20 -18.23
N LEU A 57 -3.09 4.42 -19.47
CA LEU A 57 -3.73 3.44 -20.37
C LEU A 57 -2.81 2.96 -21.51
N ALA A 58 -1.50 3.12 -21.39
CA ALA A 58 -0.57 2.73 -22.47
C ALA A 58 -0.38 1.21 -22.60
N GLY A 59 -0.85 0.41 -21.63
CA GLY A 59 -0.76 -1.05 -21.64
C GLY A 59 0.53 -1.60 -21.04
N ILE A 60 0.53 -2.92 -20.80
CA ILE A 60 1.61 -3.62 -20.09
C ILE A 60 2.95 -3.49 -20.84
N GLU A 61 2.95 -3.78 -22.15
CA GLU A 61 4.18 -3.77 -22.94
C GLU A 61 4.84 -2.39 -22.98
N HIS A 62 4.04 -1.34 -23.21
CA HIS A 62 4.56 0.02 -23.24
C HIS A 62 5.16 0.42 -21.90
N LEU A 63 4.38 0.30 -20.80
CA LEU A 63 4.82 0.77 -19.49
C LEU A 63 6.03 -0.03 -18.96
N LYS A 64 6.14 -1.31 -19.29
CA LYS A 64 7.32 -2.11 -18.94
C LYS A 64 8.59 -1.59 -19.63
N ASN A 65 8.48 -1.16 -20.88
CA ASN A 65 9.61 -0.69 -21.67
C ASN A 65 9.92 0.81 -21.49
N HIS A 66 9.00 1.58 -20.88
CA HIS A 66 9.11 3.03 -20.72
C HIS A 66 8.90 3.46 -19.25
N PRO A 67 9.84 3.13 -18.33
CA PRO A 67 9.76 3.57 -16.93
C PRO A 67 9.80 5.11 -16.80
N GLU A 68 10.41 5.83 -17.76
CA GLU A 68 10.40 7.28 -17.85
C GLU A 68 8.98 7.87 -17.95
N ASP A 69 8.09 7.24 -18.71
CA ASP A 69 6.70 7.69 -18.86
C ASP A 69 5.92 7.53 -17.55
N ARG A 70 6.15 6.41 -16.84
CA ARG A 70 5.55 6.18 -15.50
C ARG A 70 6.04 7.22 -14.48
N ALA A 71 7.34 7.54 -14.51
CA ALA A 71 7.91 8.57 -13.65
C ALA A 71 7.35 9.97 -13.99
N ALA A 72 7.23 10.29 -15.28
CA ALA A 72 6.61 11.52 -15.74
C ALA A 72 5.14 11.65 -15.29
N ASP A 73 4.38 10.55 -15.31
CA ASP A 73 2.99 10.52 -14.84
C ASP A 73 2.87 10.81 -13.33
N LEU A 74 3.79 10.28 -12.50
CA LEU A 74 3.82 10.61 -11.08
C LEU A 74 4.14 12.08 -10.86
N LEU A 75 5.16 12.61 -11.55
CA LEU A 75 5.53 14.03 -11.45
C LEU A 75 4.40 14.94 -11.95
N TRP A 76 3.75 14.57 -13.06
CA TRP A 76 2.57 15.27 -13.56
C TRP A 76 1.47 15.34 -12.50
N ALA A 77 1.12 14.21 -11.89
CA ALA A 77 0.08 14.16 -10.86
C ALA A 77 0.45 14.97 -9.61
N LEU A 78 1.74 14.99 -9.22
CA LEU A 78 2.23 15.80 -8.10
C LEU A 78 2.20 17.29 -8.40
N HIS A 79 2.46 17.71 -9.62
CA HIS A 79 2.45 19.13 -10.04
C HIS A 79 1.05 19.66 -10.38
N ASP A 80 0.10 18.81 -10.75
CA ASP A 80 -1.24 19.23 -11.14
C ASP A 80 -2.01 19.84 -9.97
N THR A 81 -2.21 21.15 -10.00
CA THR A 81 -2.85 21.93 -8.92
C THR A 81 -4.32 21.58 -8.66
N GLU A 82 -4.98 20.88 -9.58
CA GLU A 82 -6.37 20.46 -9.43
C GLU A 82 -6.51 19.06 -8.81
N THR A 83 -5.45 18.25 -8.82
CA THR A 83 -5.45 16.90 -8.23
C THR A 83 -5.33 16.98 -6.71
N ASP A 84 -6.26 16.36 -6.00
CA ASP A 84 -6.23 16.19 -4.54
C ASP A 84 -5.63 14.84 -4.13
N MET A 85 -5.85 13.80 -4.94
CA MET A 85 -5.46 12.42 -4.65
C MET A 85 -4.83 11.76 -5.88
N ILE A 86 -3.71 11.08 -5.66
CA ILE A 86 -3.04 10.21 -6.60
C ILE A 86 -3.38 8.77 -6.20
N LEU A 87 -4.10 8.06 -7.05
CA LEU A 87 -4.53 6.68 -6.84
C LEU A 87 -3.78 5.77 -7.81
N CYS A 88 -2.98 4.85 -7.27
CA CYS A 88 -2.29 3.85 -8.08
C CYS A 88 -3.31 2.91 -8.73
N ALA A 89 -3.13 2.62 -10.03
CA ALA A 89 -4.02 1.73 -10.77
C ALA A 89 -3.97 0.31 -10.21
N ILE A 90 -2.77 -0.21 -10.06
CA ILE A 90 -2.48 -1.55 -9.52
C ILE A 90 -1.00 -1.59 -9.10
N GLY A 91 -0.59 -2.65 -8.40
CA GLY A 91 0.80 -3.00 -8.19
C GLY A 91 1.48 -3.56 -9.45
N GLY A 92 2.37 -4.49 -9.28
CA GLY A 92 3.19 -5.13 -10.31
C GLY A 92 4.50 -5.60 -9.70
N ASP A 93 5.63 -5.36 -10.38
CA ASP A 93 6.90 -5.93 -9.93
C ASP A 93 8.17 -5.11 -10.28
N ASP A 94 8.04 -3.96 -10.96
CA ASP A 94 9.22 -3.25 -11.47
C ASP A 94 9.22 -1.72 -11.31
N THR A 95 8.38 -1.20 -10.38
CA THR A 95 8.30 0.25 -10.16
C THR A 95 9.61 0.87 -9.60
N TYR A 96 10.56 0.07 -9.12
CA TYR A 96 11.90 0.53 -8.74
C TYR A 96 12.64 1.22 -9.90
N ARG A 97 12.31 0.85 -11.14
CA ARG A 97 12.90 1.43 -12.36
C ARG A 97 12.59 2.91 -12.55
N LEU A 98 11.65 3.45 -11.79
CA LEU A 98 11.34 4.88 -11.80
C LEU A 98 12.39 5.71 -11.05
N ALA A 99 13.18 5.10 -10.15
CA ALA A 99 14.11 5.79 -9.29
C ALA A 99 15.11 6.70 -10.03
N PRO A 100 15.76 6.26 -11.14
CA PRO A 100 16.67 7.12 -11.89
C PRO A 100 16.02 8.43 -12.34
N PHE A 101 14.80 8.37 -12.84
CA PHE A 101 14.08 9.54 -13.39
C PHE A 101 13.49 10.42 -12.27
N LEU A 102 13.11 9.84 -11.13
CA LEU A 102 12.49 10.57 -10.03
C LEU A 102 13.50 11.29 -9.13
N PHE A 103 14.70 10.73 -8.98
CA PHE A 103 15.76 11.34 -8.14
C PHE A 103 16.74 12.18 -8.93
N GLU A 104 16.73 12.11 -10.25
CA GLU A 104 17.54 13.01 -11.07
C GLU A 104 17.07 14.47 -10.87
N ASN A 105 18.03 15.37 -10.68
CA ASN A 105 17.79 16.80 -10.47
C ASN A 105 16.79 17.14 -9.34
N ASP A 106 16.67 16.26 -8.33
CA ASP A 106 15.71 16.41 -7.23
C ASP A 106 14.23 16.53 -7.67
N ALA A 107 13.87 15.96 -8.83
CA ALA A 107 12.55 16.12 -9.43
C ALA A 107 11.42 15.68 -8.49
N LEU A 108 11.53 14.48 -7.88
CA LEU A 108 10.53 13.99 -6.95
C LEU A 108 10.42 14.87 -5.70
N ARG A 109 11.56 15.29 -5.12
CA ARG A 109 11.57 16.16 -3.93
C ARG A 109 10.89 17.49 -4.24
N SER A 110 11.19 18.09 -5.38
CA SER A 110 10.61 19.35 -5.80
C SER A 110 9.10 19.23 -6.03
N ALA A 111 8.65 18.16 -6.68
CA ALA A 111 7.23 17.90 -6.95
C ALA A 111 6.44 17.56 -5.68
N ALA A 112 7.02 16.79 -4.76
CA ALA A 112 6.39 16.39 -3.51
C ALA A 112 6.32 17.52 -2.48
N ALA A 113 7.26 18.49 -2.55
CA ALA A 113 7.37 19.58 -1.59
C ALA A 113 6.11 20.45 -1.55
N GLY A 114 5.35 20.35 -0.45
CA GLY A 114 4.14 21.15 -0.26
C GLY A 114 2.96 20.77 -1.17
N SER A 115 3.03 19.65 -1.89
CA SER A 115 1.94 19.20 -2.78
C SER A 115 0.62 19.03 -2.03
N GLY A 116 0.66 18.62 -0.75
CA GLY A 116 -0.53 18.40 0.07
C GLY A 116 -1.45 17.28 -0.42
N LYS A 117 -0.99 16.49 -1.39
CA LYS A 117 -1.79 15.45 -2.03
C LYS A 117 -1.80 14.14 -1.25
N VAL A 118 -2.90 13.42 -1.35
CA VAL A 118 -3.00 12.04 -0.93
C VAL A 118 -2.35 11.15 -2.01
N PHE A 119 -1.43 10.27 -1.62
CA PHE A 119 -0.95 9.18 -2.47
C PHE A 119 -1.44 7.87 -1.88
N LEU A 120 -2.17 7.07 -2.67
CA LEU A 120 -2.75 5.80 -2.24
C LEU A 120 -2.38 4.68 -3.20
N GLY A 121 -1.80 3.61 -2.66
CA GLY A 121 -1.42 2.40 -3.36
C GLY A 121 -0.98 1.29 -2.40
N PHE A 122 -0.67 0.10 -2.90
CA PHE A 122 -0.10 -1.02 -2.15
C PHE A 122 0.62 -2.00 -3.10
N SER A 123 1.10 -3.15 -2.60
CA SER A 123 1.84 -4.14 -3.41
C SER A 123 3.18 -3.58 -3.88
N ASP A 124 3.55 -3.73 -5.15
CA ASP A 124 4.80 -3.18 -5.70
C ASP A 124 4.94 -1.66 -5.49
N THR A 125 3.83 -0.92 -5.40
CA THR A 125 3.91 0.51 -5.05
C THR A 125 4.47 0.78 -3.64
N THR A 126 4.78 -0.26 -2.85
CA THR A 126 5.64 -0.15 -1.66
C THR A 126 6.93 0.59 -1.97
N VAL A 127 7.54 0.37 -3.14
CA VAL A 127 8.74 1.09 -3.58
C VAL A 127 8.45 2.59 -3.71
N ASN A 128 7.30 2.97 -4.28
CA ASN A 128 6.91 4.37 -4.41
C ASN A 128 6.67 5.01 -3.03
N HIS A 129 6.10 4.27 -2.07
CA HIS A 129 5.99 4.74 -0.68
C HIS A 129 7.37 5.01 -0.06
N MET A 130 8.36 4.13 -0.30
CA MET A 130 9.74 4.35 0.16
C MET A 130 10.39 5.57 -0.51
N MET A 131 10.18 5.76 -1.82
CA MET A 131 10.66 6.93 -2.56
C MET A 131 10.05 8.23 -2.00
N LEU A 132 8.75 8.26 -1.77
CA LEU A 132 8.02 9.41 -1.23
C LEU A 132 8.38 9.68 0.23
N HIS A 133 8.56 8.62 1.04
CA HIS A 133 9.08 8.75 2.40
C HIS A 133 10.45 9.42 2.43
N LYS A 134 11.37 9.00 1.56
CA LYS A 134 12.73 9.57 1.44
C LYS A 134 12.73 11.08 1.13
N VAL A 135 11.73 11.59 0.44
CA VAL A 135 11.56 13.03 0.19
C VAL A 135 10.66 13.73 1.20
N GLY A 136 10.19 13.03 2.25
CA GLY A 136 9.44 13.59 3.36
C GLY A 136 7.94 13.73 3.11
N MET A 137 7.38 13.02 2.13
CA MET A 137 5.94 13.00 1.86
C MET A 137 5.26 11.87 2.63
N ASN A 138 4.20 12.19 3.38
CA ASN A 138 3.33 11.19 3.97
C ASN A 138 2.42 10.58 2.90
N THR A 139 2.12 9.28 3.04
CA THR A 139 1.33 8.53 2.05
C THR A 139 0.28 7.66 2.74
N PHE A 140 -0.56 6.98 1.96
CA PHE A 140 -1.59 6.08 2.45
C PHE A 140 -1.42 4.72 1.78
N TYR A 141 -1.27 3.67 2.58
CA TYR A 141 -1.07 2.30 2.11
C TYR A 141 -2.34 1.48 2.24
N GLY A 142 -2.70 0.68 1.23
CA GLY A 142 -3.71 -0.35 1.40
C GLY A 142 -4.68 -0.59 0.26
N GLN A 143 -5.00 0.39 -0.57
CA GLN A 143 -5.98 0.22 -1.64
C GLN A 143 -5.45 0.74 -2.98
N SER A 144 -6.01 0.20 -4.08
CA SER A 144 -5.70 0.65 -5.44
C SER A 144 -6.98 0.73 -6.29
N PHE A 145 -6.85 1.27 -7.49
CA PHE A 145 -8.00 1.46 -8.37
C PHE A 145 -8.58 0.11 -8.83
N LEU A 146 -7.78 -0.76 -9.48
CA LEU A 146 -8.26 -2.05 -9.98
C LEU A 146 -8.64 -3.02 -8.88
N SER A 147 -7.80 -3.15 -7.84
CA SER A 147 -8.02 -4.18 -6.82
C SER A 147 -9.17 -3.88 -5.86
N ASP A 148 -9.59 -2.59 -5.74
CA ASP A 148 -10.55 -2.18 -4.73
C ASP A 148 -11.72 -1.37 -5.30
N VAL A 149 -11.41 -0.29 -6.04
CA VAL A 149 -12.46 0.56 -6.62
C VAL A 149 -13.19 -0.16 -7.73
N CYS A 150 -12.49 -0.99 -8.51
CA CYS A 150 -13.06 -1.79 -9.61
C CYS A 150 -13.58 -3.16 -9.18
N GLU A 151 -13.76 -3.44 -7.85
CA GLU A 151 -14.32 -4.72 -7.39
C GLU A 151 -15.49 -5.17 -8.27
N LEU A 152 -15.43 -6.44 -8.74
CA LEU A 152 -16.40 -6.95 -9.71
C LEU A 152 -17.80 -7.22 -9.11
N ASP A 153 -17.94 -7.26 -7.78
CA ASP A 153 -19.27 -7.29 -7.16
C ASP A 153 -20.03 -6.00 -7.48
N THR A 154 -21.30 -5.95 -7.16
CA THR A 154 -22.18 -4.80 -7.40
C THR A 154 -21.67 -3.50 -6.78
N GLU A 155 -20.97 -3.59 -5.65
CA GLU A 155 -20.33 -2.48 -4.93
C GLU A 155 -18.94 -2.88 -4.45
N MET A 156 -18.14 -1.92 -3.99
CA MET A 156 -16.89 -2.19 -3.24
C MET A 156 -17.20 -3.00 -1.98
N LEU A 157 -16.28 -3.87 -1.55
CA LEU A 157 -16.41 -4.59 -0.29
C LEU A 157 -16.69 -3.59 0.86
N PRO A 158 -17.69 -3.85 1.73
CA PRO A 158 -18.18 -2.85 2.70
C PRO A 158 -17.09 -2.25 3.61
N TYR A 159 -16.18 -3.08 4.12
CA TYR A 159 -15.08 -2.63 4.95
C TYR A 159 -14.07 -1.76 4.17
N THR A 160 -13.68 -2.19 2.96
CA THR A 160 -12.80 -1.45 2.06
C THR A 160 -13.40 -0.11 1.69
N ARG A 161 -14.69 -0.09 1.33
CA ARG A 161 -15.45 1.11 1.00
C ARG A 161 -15.48 2.11 2.16
N ARG A 162 -15.70 1.65 3.39
CA ARG A 162 -15.72 2.50 4.59
C ARG A 162 -14.46 3.37 4.70
N TYR A 163 -13.28 2.77 4.56
CA TYR A 163 -12.02 3.52 4.66
C TYR A 163 -11.75 4.39 3.45
N PHE A 164 -12.15 3.95 2.25
CA PHE A 164 -12.07 4.79 1.06
C PHE A 164 -12.93 6.05 1.20
N GLU A 165 -14.18 5.90 1.64
CA GLU A 165 -15.10 7.02 1.90
C GLU A 165 -14.59 7.93 3.02
N GLU A 166 -14.04 7.39 4.11
CA GLU A 166 -13.44 8.20 5.18
C GLU A 166 -12.29 9.06 4.64
N LEU A 167 -11.41 8.46 3.83
CA LEU A 167 -10.31 9.18 3.19
C LEU A 167 -10.82 10.28 2.26
N LEU A 168 -11.81 10.00 1.41
CA LEU A 168 -12.41 11.00 0.53
C LEU A 168 -13.03 12.16 1.29
N GLN A 169 -13.74 11.86 2.39
CA GLN A 169 -14.46 12.85 3.19
C GLN A 169 -13.56 13.73 4.03
N THR A 170 -12.45 13.19 4.53
CA THR A 170 -11.67 13.85 5.57
C THR A 170 -10.21 14.10 5.19
N GLY A 171 -9.71 13.46 4.12
CA GLY A 171 -8.29 13.40 3.78
C GLY A 171 -7.45 12.65 4.82
N ARG A 172 -8.08 11.87 5.71
CA ARG A 172 -7.45 11.22 6.86
C ARG A 172 -8.13 9.89 7.16
N ILE A 173 -7.40 9.01 7.83
CA ILE A 173 -7.95 7.85 8.53
C ILE A 173 -7.76 8.10 10.02
N ARG A 174 -8.80 7.96 10.81
CA ARG A 174 -8.75 8.23 12.25
C ARG A 174 -8.50 7.00 13.09
N GLU A 175 -9.16 5.91 12.72
CA GLU A 175 -9.10 4.65 13.44
C GLU A 175 -9.28 3.49 12.49
N VAL A 176 -8.52 2.41 12.70
CA VAL A 176 -8.71 1.12 12.03
C VAL A 176 -9.08 0.07 13.09
N THR A 177 -10.15 -0.67 12.81
CA THR A 177 -10.64 -1.81 13.59
C THR A 177 -10.71 -3.04 12.67
N PRO A 178 -10.71 -4.28 13.20
CA PRO A 178 -10.82 -5.45 12.33
C PRO A 178 -12.16 -5.49 11.59
N SER A 179 -12.17 -6.22 10.49
CA SER A 179 -13.39 -6.60 9.79
C SER A 179 -14.05 -7.79 10.49
N ASP A 180 -15.38 -7.87 10.46
CA ASP A 180 -16.11 -9.05 10.97
C ASP A 180 -15.99 -10.25 10.03
N VAL A 181 -15.59 -10.02 8.77
CA VAL A 181 -15.48 -11.05 7.73
C VAL A 181 -14.21 -10.87 6.91
N TRP A 182 -13.67 -11.97 6.39
CA TRP A 182 -12.69 -11.95 5.31
C TRP A 182 -13.29 -12.64 4.07
N TYR A 183 -12.74 -12.35 2.89
CA TYR A 183 -13.22 -12.89 1.61
C TYR A 183 -12.13 -13.68 0.91
N GLU A 184 -12.52 -14.76 0.24
CA GLU A 184 -11.62 -15.45 -0.68
C GLU A 184 -11.22 -14.53 -1.83
N ALA A 185 -9.95 -14.57 -2.21
CA ALA A 185 -9.46 -13.82 -3.35
C ALA A 185 -10.04 -14.38 -4.66
N ARG A 186 -10.39 -13.48 -5.61
CA ARG A 186 -10.78 -13.90 -6.95
C ARG A 186 -9.59 -14.51 -7.68
N THR A 187 -9.88 -15.49 -8.50
CA THR A 187 -8.95 -16.09 -9.45
C THR A 187 -9.37 -15.85 -10.91
N ASP A 188 -10.58 -15.32 -11.11
CA ASP A 188 -11.14 -14.99 -12.42
C ASP A 188 -11.71 -13.57 -12.38
N PHE A 189 -11.12 -12.69 -13.20
CA PHE A 189 -11.47 -11.28 -13.34
C PHE A 189 -12.20 -10.97 -14.66
N GLY A 190 -12.66 -11.99 -15.36
CA GLY A 190 -13.38 -11.81 -16.63
C GLY A 190 -14.71 -11.09 -16.48
N GLU A 191 -15.19 -10.45 -17.56
CA GLU A 191 -16.45 -9.70 -17.61
C GLU A 191 -17.66 -10.53 -17.15
N SER A 192 -17.64 -11.83 -17.34
CA SER A 192 -18.69 -12.76 -16.87
C SER A 192 -18.82 -12.81 -15.35
N ARG A 193 -17.83 -12.30 -14.61
CA ARG A 193 -17.84 -12.25 -13.15
C ARG A 193 -18.41 -10.95 -12.57
N VAL A 194 -18.74 -10.00 -13.41
CA VAL A 194 -19.35 -8.75 -12.97
C VAL A 194 -20.69 -9.02 -12.28
N GLY A 195 -20.85 -8.45 -11.07
CA GLY A 195 -22.02 -8.67 -10.21
C GLY A 195 -21.97 -9.95 -9.39
N THR A 196 -20.85 -10.70 -9.39
CA THR A 196 -20.72 -11.91 -8.56
C THR A 196 -19.96 -11.60 -7.26
N PRO A 197 -20.51 -11.93 -6.06
CA PRO A 197 -19.83 -11.72 -4.80
C PRO A 197 -18.68 -12.74 -4.60
N ASN A 198 -17.68 -12.34 -3.80
CA ASN A 198 -16.67 -13.26 -3.29
C ASN A 198 -17.22 -14.06 -2.12
N PRO A 199 -16.88 -15.37 -1.97
CA PRO A 199 -17.17 -16.12 -0.77
C PRO A 199 -16.60 -15.43 0.46
N SER A 200 -17.36 -15.34 1.55
CA SER A 200 -16.98 -14.69 2.79
C SER A 200 -16.98 -15.65 3.97
N HIS A 201 -16.11 -15.39 4.93
CA HIS A 201 -15.92 -16.21 6.14
C HIS A 201 -15.82 -15.28 7.36
N PRO A 202 -16.19 -15.74 8.58
CA PRO A 202 -15.96 -14.97 9.80
C PRO A 202 -14.49 -14.62 9.99
N ASP A 203 -14.19 -13.38 10.40
CA ASP A 203 -12.83 -12.94 10.77
C ASP A 203 -12.66 -12.94 12.29
N GLY A 204 -11.54 -13.48 12.77
CA GLY A 204 -11.20 -13.56 14.19
C GLY A 204 -10.62 -12.27 14.77
N GLY A 205 -10.41 -11.24 13.95
CA GLY A 205 -9.81 -9.97 14.35
C GLY A 205 -8.27 -10.00 14.44
N PHE A 206 -7.70 -8.95 15.03
CA PHE A 206 -6.25 -8.82 15.19
C PHE A 206 -5.71 -9.79 16.22
N VAL A 207 -4.50 -10.31 16.02
CA VAL A 207 -3.83 -11.27 16.89
C VAL A 207 -2.55 -10.66 17.44
N LEU A 208 -2.48 -10.45 18.77
CA LEU A 208 -1.21 -10.14 19.42
C LEU A 208 -0.34 -11.41 19.45
N LEU A 209 0.67 -11.44 18.60
CA LEU A 209 1.55 -12.60 18.49
C LEU A 209 2.55 -12.67 19.66
N GLN A 210 3.12 -11.52 20.03
CA GLN A 210 4.07 -11.36 21.15
C GLN A 210 4.18 -9.89 21.58
N GLY A 211 4.86 -9.65 22.70
CA GLY A 211 5.20 -8.33 23.23
C GLY A 211 4.04 -7.61 23.93
N ALA A 212 4.20 -6.32 24.14
CA ALA A 212 3.19 -5.49 24.80
C ALA A 212 1.95 -5.30 23.92
N ALA A 213 0.76 -5.32 24.55
CA ALA A 213 -0.51 -5.11 23.83
C ALA A 213 -0.67 -3.66 23.32
N ARG A 214 0.15 -2.72 23.79
CA ARG A 214 0.10 -1.31 23.38
C ARG A 214 1.48 -0.85 22.97
N PHE A 215 1.53 -0.24 21.79
CA PHE A 215 2.74 0.38 21.26
C PHE A 215 2.36 1.49 20.28
N SER A 216 3.32 2.36 19.96
CA SER A 216 3.07 3.49 19.07
C SER A 216 4.28 3.80 18.21
N GLY A 217 4.06 4.52 17.13
CA GLY A 217 5.08 5.00 16.20
C GLY A 217 4.49 5.30 14.84
N LYS A 218 5.29 5.91 13.98
CA LYS A 218 4.89 6.13 12.58
C LYS A 218 5.03 4.85 11.79
N ILE A 219 3.99 4.48 11.04
CA ILE A 219 4.02 3.27 10.22
C ILE A 219 4.87 3.49 8.98
N LEU A 220 5.70 2.50 8.63
CA LEU A 220 6.44 2.38 7.39
C LEU A 220 6.62 0.90 7.05
N GLY A 221 6.68 0.56 5.76
CA GLY A 221 6.80 -0.84 5.33
C GLY A 221 5.96 -1.13 4.10
N GLY A 222 5.29 -2.28 4.07
CA GLY A 222 4.40 -2.69 2.99
C GLY A 222 4.55 -4.16 2.61
N CYS A 223 4.50 -4.47 1.31
CA CYS A 223 4.61 -5.81 0.79
C CYS A 223 6.00 -6.41 1.06
N ILE A 224 6.02 -7.54 1.80
CA ILE A 224 7.29 -8.19 2.18
C ILE A 224 8.02 -8.75 0.96
N ASP A 225 7.28 -9.20 -0.05
CA ASP A 225 7.84 -9.69 -1.31
C ASP A 225 8.64 -8.58 -1.99
N THR A 226 8.03 -7.41 -2.17
CA THR A 226 8.65 -6.22 -2.75
C THR A 226 9.82 -5.69 -1.92
N LEU A 227 9.68 -5.66 -0.58
CA LEU A 227 10.76 -5.23 0.31
C LEU A 227 11.95 -6.19 0.29
N PHE A 228 11.70 -7.49 0.11
CA PHE A 228 12.76 -8.49 0.00
C PHE A 228 13.50 -8.37 -1.33
N ASP A 229 12.80 -8.06 -2.42
CA ASP A 229 13.41 -7.86 -3.74
C ASP A 229 14.44 -6.71 -3.76
N PHE A 230 14.44 -5.81 -2.76
CA PHE A 230 15.52 -4.81 -2.57
C PHE A 230 16.88 -5.45 -2.29
N PHE A 231 16.90 -6.69 -1.80
CA PHE A 231 18.09 -7.44 -1.43
C PHE A 231 18.29 -8.68 -2.30
N ASP A 232 17.20 -9.23 -2.84
CA ASP A 232 17.19 -10.43 -3.66
C ASP A 232 17.04 -10.07 -5.15
N GLY A 233 18.08 -10.35 -5.92
CA GLY A 233 18.05 -10.18 -7.39
C GLY A 233 17.31 -11.30 -8.13
N GLY A 234 16.53 -12.14 -7.43
CA GLY A 234 15.87 -13.31 -8.02
C GLY A 234 14.81 -12.97 -9.06
N ARG A 235 14.06 -11.88 -8.88
CA ARG A 235 13.07 -11.39 -9.85
C ARG A 235 13.74 -10.53 -10.93
N TYR A 236 14.53 -9.55 -10.53
CA TYR A 236 15.28 -8.64 -11.38
C TYR A 236 16.70 -8.47 -10.84
N ALA A 237 17.70 -8.91 -11.59
CA ALA A 237 19.09 -8.91 -11.15
C ALA A 237 19.66 -7.51 -10.88
N ASP A 238 19.09 -6.48 -11.50
CA ASP A 238 19.49 -5.07 -11.35
C ASP A 238 18.78 -4.35 -10.17
N MET A 239 17.69 -4.91 -9.63
CA MET A 239 16.91 -4.26 -8.59
C MET A 239 17.71 -3.93 -7.33
N PRO A 240 18.50 -4.86 -6.73
CA PRO A 240 19.30 -4.53 -5.55
C PRO A 240 20.28 -3.38 -5.78
N GLU A 241 20.95 -3.33 -6.93
CA GLU A 241 21.90 -2.26 -7.28
C GLU A 241 21.17 -0.91 -7.40
N VAL A 242 20.05 -0.86 -8.09
CA VAL A 242 19.24 0.36 -8.24
C VAL A 242 18.73 0.82 -6.88
N CYS A 243 18.16 -0.08 -6.07
CA CYS A 243 17.64 0.24 -4.74
C CYS A 243 18.73 0.76 -3.81
N GLN A 244 19.92 0.19 -3.86
CA GLN A 244 21.09 0.64 -3.10
C GLN A 244 21.58 2.01 -3.58
N THR A 245 21.72 2.20 -4.91
CA THR A 245 22.20 3.46 -5.51
C THR A 245 21.34 4.64 -5.11
N TYR A 246 20.03 4.47 -5.11
CA TYR A 246 19.09 5.52 -4.73
C TYR A 246 18.69 5.49 -3.25
N GLY A 247 19.22 4.55 -2.46
CA GLY A 247 18.96 4.41 -1.03
C GLY A 247 17.46 4.29 -0.75
N LEU A 248 16.78 3.37 -1.45
CA LEU A 248 15.33 3.20 -1.36
C LEU A 248 14.92 2.45 -0.10
N PHE A 249 15.76 1.52 0.40
CA PHE A 249 15.55 0.92 1.71
C PHE A 249 16.12 1.86 2.78
N PRO A 250 15.30 2.31 3.75
CA PRO A 250 15.75 3.24 4.78
C PRO A 250 16.87 2.64 5.64
N PRO A 251 17.89 3.41 6.04
CA PRO A 251 18.90 2.96 6.98
C PRO A 251 18.31 2.73 8.38
N ALA A 252 19.04 2.00 9.26
CA ALA A 252 18.54 1.57 10.57
C ALA A 252 18.04 2.74 11.44
N GLU A 253 18.69 3.89 11.39
CA GLU A 253 18.32 5.09 12.13
C GLU A 253 16.94 5.64 11.72
N ASP A 254 16.56 5.50 10.45
CA ASP A 254 15.25 5.94 9.98
C ASP A 254 14.11 5.03 10.48
N TRP A 255 14.42 3.80 10.87
CA TRP A 255 13.45 2.89 11.49
C TRP A 255 13.22 3.15 12.98
N ALA A 256 14.06 3.97 13.62
CA ALA A 256 14.00 4.21 15.05
C ALA A 256 12.62 4.69 15.51
N GLY A 257 11.98 3.92 16.40
CA GLY A 257 10.66 4.21 16.95
C GLY A 257 9.49 4.12 15.96
N LYS A 258 9.72 3.64 14.73
CA LYS A 258 8.63 3.38 13.79
C LYS A 258 7.95 2.03 14.05
N ILE A 259 6.80 1.84 13.47
CA ILE A 259 6.12 0.55 13.37
C ILE A 259 6.39 -0.01 11.98
N LEU A 260 6.99 -1.19 11.90
CA LEU A 260 7.16 -1.90 10.63
C LEU A 260 5.83 -2.52 10.19
N LEU A 261 5.37 -2.21 8.99
CA LEU A 261 4.29 -2.93 8.33
C LEU A 261 4.85 -4.00 7.41
N LEU A 262 4.36 -5.22 7.54
CA LEU A 262 4.60 -6.32 6.60
C LEU A 262 3.28 -6.93 6.14
N GLU A 263 3.11 -7.15 4.85
CA GLU A 263 2.01 -7.95 4.30
C GLU A 263 2.51 -8.78 3.12
N SER A 264 1.91 -9.94 2.87
CA SER A 264 2.35 -10.89 1.84
C SER A 264 1.47 -10.81 0.60
N SER A 265 2.12 -10.97 -0.56
CA SER A 265 1.44 -10.91 -1.85
C SER A 265 0.62 -12.16 -2.18
N GLU A 266 -0.08 -12.09 -3.34
CA GLU A 266 -0.79 -13.19 -3.98
C GLU A 266 0.13 -14.30 -4.50
N GLU A 267 1.44 -14.07 -4.51
CA GLU A 267 2.42 -15.09 -4.91
C GLU A 267 2.64 -16.17 -3.84
N TYR A 268 2.03 -15.98 -2.64
CA TYR A 268 2.14 -16.94 -1.53
C TYR A 268 3.62 -17.28 -1.22
N MET A 269 4.41 -16.27 -0.86
CA MET A 269 5.85 -16.45 -0.56
C MET A 269 6.09 -17.71 0.28
N PRO A 270 6.91 -18.68 -0.18
CA PRO A 270 7.19 -19.88 0.60
C PRO A 270 7.77 -19.54 1.98
N PRO A 271 7.43 -20.28 3.06
CA PRO A 271 7.86 -19.97 4.42
C PRO A 271 9.37 -19.78 4.59
N GLU A 272 10.20 -20.53 3.86
CA GLU A 272 11.64 -20.36 3.92
C GLU A 272 12.11 -19.04 3.28
N LYS A 273 11.49 -18.62 2.17
CA LYS A 273 11.76 -17.31 1.55
C LYS A 273 11.31 -16.18 2.49
N TYR A 274 10.17 -16.34 3.15
CA TYR A 274 9.69 -15.41 4.19
C TYR A 274 10.70 -15.27 5.34
N ARG A 275 11.27 -16.38 5.82
CA ARG A 275 12.35 -16.37 6.82
C ARG A 275 13.60 -15.63 6.32
N GLN A 276 13.98 -15.85 5.07
CA GLN A 276 15.12 -15.14 4.47
C GLN A 276 14.89 -13.62 4.44
N ALA A 277 13.69 -13.17 4.05
CA ALA A 277 13.32 -11.76 4.09
C ALA A 277 13.45 -11.18 5.52
N LEU A 278 12.92 -11.87 6.53
CA LEU A 278 13.04 -11.44 7.93
C LEU A 278 14.51 -11.37 8.39
N ARG A 279 15.35 -12.32 7.97
CA ARG A 279 16.80 -12.30 8.28
C ARG A 279 17.49 -11.09 7.66
N HIS A 280 17.12 -10.68 6.44
CA HIS A 280 17.64 -9.46 5.83
C HIS A 280 17.22 -8.21 6.61
N PHE A 281 15.97 -8.10 7.03
CA PHE A 281 15.51 -6.97 7.86
C PHE A 281 16.22 -6.95 9.22
N LYS A 282 16.45 -8.11 9.83
CA LYS A 282 17.23 -8.23 11.06
C LYS A 282 18.68 -7.77 10.85
N ALA A 283 19.34 -8.23 9.79
CA ALA A 283 20.70 -7.84 9.44
C ALA A 283 20.82 -6.34 9.14
N ALA A 284 19.78 -5.74 8.54
CA ALA A 284 19.67 -4.30 8.33
C ALA A 284 19.35 -3.50 9.61
N GLY A 285 19.20 -4.16 10.77
CA GLY A 285 18.95 -3.51 12.05
C GLY A 285 17.51 -3.08 12.29
N VAL A 286 16.57 -3.43 11.42
CA VAL A 286 15.17 -2.97 11.48
C VAL A 286 14.50 -3.37 12.78
N PHE A 287 14.56 -4.67 13.16
CA PHE A 287 13.90 -5.17 14.38
C PHE A 287 14.48 -4.62 15.68
N ALA A 288 15.74 -4.18 15.68
CA ALA A 288 16.35 -3.53 16.84
C ALA A 288 15.95 -2.05 16.96
N ALA A 289 15.45 -1.45 15.88
CA ALA A 289 15.12 -0.02 15.82
C ALA A 289 13.63 0.28 15.98
N VAL A 290 12.73 -0.60 15.48
CA VAL A 290 11.29 -0.35 15.49
C VAL A 290 10.66 -0.51 16.87
N SER A 291 9.54 0.20 17.09
CA SER A 291 8.74 0.10 18.33
C SER A 291 7.74 -1.05 18.31
N GLY A 292 7.49 -1.66 17.14
CA GLY A 292 6.57 -2.77 16.95
C GLY A 292 6.42 -3.15 15.49
N VAL A 293 5.71 -4.26 15.26
CA VAL A 293 5.45 -4.79 13.92
C VAL A 293 3.94 -5.01 13.74
N LEU A 294 3.39 -4.55 12.64
CA LEU A 294 2.05 -4.87 12.14
C LEU A 294 2.19 -5.84 10.98
N VAL A 295 1.43 -6.92 11.01
CA VAL A 295 1.46 -7.95 9.95
C VAL A 295 0.07 -8.10 9.35
N GLY A 296 -0.04 -7.89 8.05
CA GLY A 296 -1.27 -8.13 7.29
C GLY A 296 -1.68 -9.60 7.34
N LYS A 297 -2.99 -9.85 7.22
CA LYS A 297 -3.52 -11.20 7.05
C LYS A 297 -2.93 -11.80 5.77
N PRO A 298 -2.42 -13.04 5.78
CA PRO A 298 -2.03 -13.71 4.55
C PRO A 298 -3.28 -13.97 3.67
N MET A 299 -3.14 -13.77 2.36
CA MET A 299 -4.23 -14.01 1.42
C MET A 299 -4.73 -15.45 1.52
N ASN A 300 -6.06 -15.63 1.66
CA ASN A 300 -6.72 -16.93 1.88
C ASN A 300 -6.20 -17.74 3.09
N GLY A 301 -5.48 -17.10 4.03
CA GLY A 301 -4.89 -17.76 5.19
C GLY A 301 -3.72 -18.70 4.89
N VAL A 302 -3.16 -18.65 3.66
CA VAL A 302 -2.06 -19.54 3.25
C VAL A 302 -0.80 -19.23 4.05
N TYR A 303 -0.18 -20.27 4.64
CA TYR A 303 1.02 -20.20 5.46
C TYR A 303 0.93 -19.36 6.74
N GLU A 304 -0.28 -19.05 7.24
CA GLU A 304 -0.44 -18.18 8.43
C GLU A 304 0.37 -18.70 9.63
N SER A 305 0.26 -19.99 9.95
CA SER A 305 0.98 -20.59 11.09
C SER A 305 2.49 -20.60 10.91
N GLU A 306 2.95 -20.84 9.69
CA GLU A 306 4.37 -20.85 9.33
C GLU A 306 4.97 -19.43 9.40
N TYR A 307 4.21 -18.42 8.94
CA TYR A 307 4.64 -17.02 9.03
C TYR A 307 4.69 -16.55 10.49
N PHE A 308 3.71 -16.93 11.32
CA PHE A 308 3.74 -16.61 12.75
C PHE A 308 4.93 -17.26 13.47
N SER A 309 5.26 -18.52 13.12
CA SER A 309 6.44 -19.21 13.62
C SER A 309 7.73 -18.48 13.20
N ALA A 310 7.83 -18.14 11.90
CA ALA A 310 8.96 -17.44 11.34
C ALA A 310 9.18 -16.06 12.01
N LEU A 311 8.12 -15.29 12.24
CA LEU A 311 8.20 -13.99 12.92
C LEU A 311 8.78 -14.14 14.33
N ARG A 312 8.28 -15.08 15.15
CA ARG A 312 8.81 -15.29 16.51
C ARG A 312 10.28 -15.72 16.51
N GLU A 313 10.64 -16.63 15.62
CA GLU A 313 11.97 -17.22 15.56
C GLU A 313 13.02 -16.23 15.01
N GLU A 314 12.70 -15.51 13.93
CA GLU A 314 13.67 -14.64 13.27
C GLU A 314 13.79 -13.27 13.97
N ILE A 315 12.71 -12.71 14.51
CA ILE A 315 12.77 -11.50 15.35
C ILE A 315 13.61 -11.79 16.60
N ALA A 316 13.35 -12.94 17.27
CA ALA A 316 14.09 -13.42 18.42
C ALA A 316 14.20 -12.42 19.60
N ASP A 317 13.27 -11.47 19.68
CA ASP A 317 13.06 -10.54 20.80
C ASP A 317 11.59 -10.61 21.23
N PRO A 318 11.26 -11.36 22.31
CA PRO A 318 9.87 -11.51 22.74
C PRO A 318 9.28 -10.22 23.32
N ALA A 319 10.09 -9.20 23.60
CA ALA A 319 9.61 -7.90 24.08
C ALA A 319 9.13 -7.01 22.94
N LEU A 320 9.62 -7.19 21.70
CA LEU A 320 9.15 -6.43 20.54
C LEU A 320 7.69 -6.80 20.23
N PRO A 321 6.74 -5.84 20.28
CA PRO A 321 5.33 -6.12 19.98
C PRO A 321 5.14 -6.50 18.52
N VAL A 322 4.38 -7.58 18.28
CA VAL A 322 3.97 -8.03 16.94
C VAL A 322 2.46 -8.26 16.96
N MET A 323 1.71 -7.50 16.18
CA MET A 323 0.28 -7.69 15.97
C MET A 323 0.03 -8.14 14.54
N CYS A 324 -0.62 -9.29 14.40
CA CYS A 324 -0.92 -9.96 13.13
C CYS A 324 -2.41 -9.84 12.77
N ASN A 325 -2.78 -10.37 11.63
CA ASN A 325 -4.14 -10.38 11.08
C ASN A 325 -4.75 -8.98 10.87
N VAL A 326 -3.91 -7.97 10.63
CA VAL A 326 -4.41 -6.66 10.23
C VAL A 326 -5.04 -6.78 8.83
N ASN A 327 -6.23 -6.22 8.65
CA ASN A 327 -6.93 -6.24 7.36
C ASN A 327 -6.28 -5.24 6.38
N ILE A 328 -5.07 -5.53 5.94
CA ILE A 328 -4.23 -4.72 5.06
C ILE A 328 -3.45 -5.60 4.08
N GLY A 329 -3.12 -5.09 2.92
CA GLY A 329 -2.37 -5.79 1.89
C GLY A 329 -3.25 -6.63 0.96
N HIS A 330 -2.79 -7.82 0.53
CA HIS A 330 -3.47 -8.59 -0.53
C HIS A 330 -4.69 -9.38 -0.04
N ALA A 331 -4.81 -9.67 1.26
CA ALA A 331 -6.03 -10.27 1.80
C ALA A 331 -7.22 -9.29 1.77
N LEU A 332 -8.41 -9.84 1.57
CA LEU A 332 -9.65 -9.08 1.49
C LEU A 332 -10.51 -9.24 2.76
N PRO A 333 -11.18 -8.19 3.25
CA PRO A 333 -11.14 -6.81 2.77
C PRO A 333 -9.97 -6.04 3.38
N ARG A 334 -9.66 -4.85 2.86
CA ARG A 334 -8.51 -4.07 3.33
C ARG A 334 -8.86 -2.66 3.78
N CYS A 335 -8.19 -2.21 4.83
CA CYS A 335 -8.23 -0.84 5.31
C CYS A 335 -7.23 0.05 4.55
N ILE A 336 -7.06 1.27 5.03
CA ILE A 336 -6.02 2.21 4.61
C ILE A 336 -5.21 2.60 5.85
N LEU A 337 -3.89 2.50 5.78
CA LEU A 337 -2.97 2.92 6.83
C LEU A 337 -2.17 4.16 6.39
N PRO A 338 -2.26 5.28 7.13
CA PRO A 338 -1.43 6.44 6.83
C PRO A 338 0.02 6.21 7.27
N PHE A 339 0.96 6.41 6.33
CA PHE A 339 2.40 6.40 6.59
C PHE A 339 2.88 7.80 6.97
N GLY A 340 3.81 7.86 7.93
CA GLY A 340 4.38 9.12 8.40
C GLY A 340 3.54 9.83 9.47
N VAL A 341 2.37 9.29 9.84
CA VAL A 341 1.50 9.77 10.92
C VAL A 341 1.68 8.89 12.14
N GLU A 342 1.64 9.48 13.34
CA GLU A 342 1.76 8.72 14.59
C GLU A 342 0.56 7.79 14.77
N ALA A 343 0.82 6.50 14.89
CA ALA A 343 -0.15 5.46 15.15
C ALA A 343 -0.05 4.97 16.60
N HIS A 344 -1.19 4.72 17.23
CA HIS A 344 -1.30 4.11 18.55
C HIS A 344 -2.06 2.79 18.40
N VAL A 345 -1.37 1.68 18.64
CA VAL A 345 -1.92 0.33 18.55
C VAL A 345 -2.37 -0.13 19.93
N ASP A 346 -3.59 -0.62 20.05
CA ASP A 346 -4.15 -1.26 21.25
C ASP A 346 -4.78 -2.61 20.85
N ALA A 347 -4.00 -3.68 21.00
CA ALA A 347 -4.42 -5.04 20.62
C ALA A 347 -5.56 -5.55 21.54
N GLU A 348 -5.65 -5.11 22.80
CA GLU A 348 -6.75 -5.48 23.70
C GLU A 348 -8.09 -4.88 23.23
N LYS A 349 -8.04 -3.64 22.71
CA LYS A 349 -9.21 -2.93 22.20
C LYS A 349 -9.43 -3.19 20.70
N GLN A 350 -8.60 -4.00 20.08
CA GLN A 350 -8.70 -4.34 18.66
C GLN A 350 -8.73 -3.09 17.77
N LYS A 351 -7.77 -2.15 17.97
CA LYS A 351 -7.76 -0.93 17.20
C LYS A 351 -6.39 -0.29 17.01
N ILE A 352 -6.27 0.47 15.94
CA ILE A 352 -5.16 1.35 15.62
C ILE A 352 -5.72 2.75 15.42
N THR A 353 -5.27 3.75 16.19
CA THR A 353 -5.72 5.14 16.07
C THR A 353 -4.58 6.03 15.61
N PHE A 354 -4.88 7.14 14.94
CA PHE A 354 -3.89 8.02 14.33
C PHE A 354 -4.01 9.44 14.88
N ALA A 355 -2.86 10.02 15.29
CA ALA A 355 -2.75 11.40 15.77
C ALA A 355 -2.37 12.34 14.60
N TRP A 356 -3.33 13.14 14.15
CA TRP A 356 -3.21 14.07 13.02
C TRP A 356 -2.87 15.49 13.46
#